data_ccfafab8695a3ceb83f6094d9254c7f6
#
_entry.id   ccfafab8695a3ceb83f6094d9254c7f6
#
_cell.length_a   1.000
_cell.length_b   1.000
_cell.length_c   1.000
_cell.angle_alpha   90.00
_cell.angle_beta   90.00
_cell.angle_gamma   90.00
#
_symmetry.space_group_name_H-M   'P 1'
#
loop_
_entity.id
_entity.type
_entity.pdbx_description
1 polymer ?
#
loop_
_entity_poly.entity_id
_entity_poly.type
_entity_poly.pdbx_seq_one_letter_code
_entity_poly.pdbx_strand_id
1 'polypeptide(L)'
;MSIRDIRESDNLAQAFLKNEKAAAQRYACEHPDSLLSRFIEELHSLGFVFETSNQALGLMPKYKATVLPIALSYYQLAKEEKQINEQNYFLGFFHFKGLTEVVPMLLNDFNAGETADSTRWFLADCLYQIRSKEYIDRYIEIASNYAFGINRQMIVLLLGKLKAEKAIPLLISLLEDKEVCLQAISALGEFKRVEFRCYFERFRDSPHPGWRKYARVALKKLDN
;
A
#
# COMPACT_ATOMS: atom_id res chain seq x y z
N MET A 1 7.73 -20.63 20.75
CA MET A 1 8.22 -20.95 19.38
C MET A 1 9.40 -21.91 19.56
N SER A 2 9.34 -23.12 19.02
CA SER A 2 10.40 -24.11 19.18
C SER A 2 11.53 -23.84 18.17
N ILE A 3 12.76 -24.36 18.48
CA ILE A 3 13.92 -24.27 17.54
C ILE A 3 13.58 -24.90 16.16
N ARG A 4 12.62 -25.82 16.14
CA ARG A 4 12.12 -26.48 14.92
C ARG A 4 11.30 -25.52 14.08
N ASP A 5 10.42 -24.69 14.70
CA ASP A 5 9.57 -23.70 14.02
C ASP A 5 10.41 -22.58 13.39
N ILE A 6 11.53 -22.20 14.04
CA ILE A 6 12.48 -21.19 13.52
C ILE A 6 13.18 -21.73 12.28
N ARG A 7 13.68 -23.00 12.31
CA ARG A 7 14.36 -23.61 11.15
C ARG A 7 13.43 -23.83 9.95
N GLU A 8 12.16 -24.19 10.19
CA GLU A 8 11.18 -24.32 9.11
C GLU A 8 10.82 -22.97 8.49
N SER A 9 10.70 -21.92 9.31
CA SER A 9 10.50 -20.54 8.83
C SER A 9 11.68 -20.05 7.98
N ASP A 10 12.92 -20.29 8.42
CA ASP A 10 14.14 -19.92 7.69
C ASP A 10 14.26 -20.69 6.37
N ASN A 11 13.92 -21.97 6.34
CA ASN A 11 13.94 -22.78 5.13
C ASN A 11 12.89 -22.32 4.10
N LEU A 12 11.69 -21.93 4.55
CA LEU A 12 10.64 -21.39 3.70
C LEU A 12 11.05 -20.03 3.13
N ALA A 13 11.65 -19.15 3.94
CA ALA A 13 12.16 -17.86 3.51
C ALA A 13 13.28 -18.02 2.45
N GLN A 14 14.22 -18.94 2.67
CA GLN A 14 15.29 -19.23 1.71
C GLN A 14 14.76 -19.85 0.41
N ALA A 15 13.77 -20.75 0.49
CA ALA A 15 13.13 -21.32 -0.70
C ALA A 15 12.37 -20.26 -1.51
N PHE A 16 11.69 -19.32 -0.84
CA PHE A 16 11.00 -18.19 -1.46
C PHE A 16 12.01 -17.28 -2.18
N LEU A 17 13.08 -16.85 -1.52
CA LEU A 17 14.15 -16.03 -2.10
C LEU A 17 14.80 -16.71 -3.32
N LYS A 18 15.05 -18.03 -3.25
CA LYS A 18 15.60 -18.80 -4.37
C LYS A 18 14.66 -18.83 -5.56
N ASN A 19 13.34 -18.98 -5.32
CA ASN A 19 12.34 -18.96 -6.37
C ASN A 19 12.20 -17.56 -7.00
N GLU A 20 12.25 -16.50 -6.19
CA GLU A 20 12.23 -15.11 -6.67
C GLU A 20 13.47 -14.78 -7.51
N LYS A 21 14.67 -15.21 -7.06
CA LYS A 21 15.91 -15.05 -7.84
C LYS A 21 15.81 -15.72 -9.20
N ALA A 22 15.34 -16.97 -9.24
CA ALA A 22 15.17 -17.72 -10.48
C ALA A 22 14.08 -17.11 -11.39
N ALA A 23 13.03 -16.51 -10.82
CA ALA A 23 11.98 -15.82 -11.57
C ALA A 23 12.50 -14.49 -12.14
N ALA A 24 13.24 -13.70 -11.36
CA ALA A 24 13.82 -12.44 -11.79
C ALA A 24 14.87 -12.64 -12.89
N GLN A 25 15.73 -13.68 -12.76
CA GLN A 25 16.71 -14.03 -13.80
C GLN A 25 16.05 -14.49 -15.09
N ARG A 26 14.99 -15.31 -15.01
CA ARG A 26 14.21 -15.72 -16.18
C ARG A 26 13.56 -14.54 -16.86
N TYR A 27 12.92 -13.66 -16.09
CA TYR A 27 12.29 -12.45 -16.63
C TYR A 27 13.30 -11.57 -17.36
N ALA A 28 14.47 -11.30 -16.77
CA ALA A 28 15.52 -10.50 -17.39
C ALA A 28 16.07 -11.15 -18.68
N CYS A 29 16.21 -12.50 -18.72
CA CYS A 29 16.63 -13.22 -19.92
C CYS A 29 15.57 -13.20 -21.03
N GLU A 30 14.29 -13.29 -20.67
CA GLU A 30 13.17 -13.30 -21.62
C GLU A 30 12.81 -11.89 -22.12
N HIS A 31 13.13 -10.84 -21.33
CA HIS A 31 12.77 -9.44 -21.61
C HIS A 31 13.96 -8.50 -21.38
N PRO A 32 15.08 -8.65 -22.14
CA PRO A 32 16.30 -7.87 -21.92
C PRO A 32 16.08 -6.36 -22.11
N ASP A 33 15.15 -5.97 -22.97
CA ASP A 33 14.84 -4.57 -23.27
C ASP A 33 13.74 -3.97 -22.38
N SER A 34 13.25 -4.74 -21.38
CA SER A 34 12.23 -4.24 -20.46
C SER A 34 12.72 -3.07 -19.61
N LEU A 35 11.80 -2.19 -19.18
CA LEU A 35 12.13 -1.07 -18.30
C LEU A 35 12.73 -1.58 -16.97
N LEU A 36 12.25 -2.72 -16.48
CA LEU A 36 12.79 -3.34 -15.27
C LEU A 36 14.24 -3.77 -15.45
N SER A 37 14.59 -4.41 -16.57
CA SER A 37 15.97 -4.84 -16.87
C SER A 37 16.90 -3.63 -16.98
N ARG A 38 16.49 -2.62 -17.73
CA ARG A 38 17.24 -1.36 -17.88
C ARG A 38 17.44 -0.63 -16.53
N PHE A 39 16.43 -0.59 -15.69
CA PHE A 39 16.51 -0.03 -14.34
C PHE A 39 17.52 -0.78 -13.46
N ILE A 40 17.50 -2.11 -13.50
CA ILE A 40 18.43 -2.96 -12.74
C ILE A 40 19.88 -2.72 -13.22
N GLU A 41 20.11 -2.67 -14.54
CA GLU A 41 21.43 -2.39 -15.12
C GLU A 41 21.95 -1.01 -14.72
N GLU A 42 21.07 0.01 -14.72
CA GLU A 42 21.45 1.35 -14.26
C GLU A 42 21.87 1.35 -12.79
N LEU A 43 21.11 0.69 -11.90
CA LEU A 43 21.51 0.57 -10.50
C LEU A 43 22.84 -0.20 -10.33
N HIS A 44 23.06 -1.27 -11.09
CA HIS A 44 24.34 -2.00 -11.07
C HIS A 44 25.50 -1.13 -11.54
N SER A 45 25.31 -0.31 -12.57
CA SER A 45 26.33 0.62 -13.09
C SER A 45 26.75 1.67 -12.04
N LEU A 46 25.86 2.00 -11.11
CA LEU A 46 26.12 2.87 -9.96
C LEU A 46 26.78 2.15 -8.78
N GLY A 47 27.09 0.87 -8.93
CA GLY A 47 27.78 0.06 -7.92
C GLY A 47 26.87 -0.60 -6.89
N PHE A 48 25.55 -0.55 -7.07
CA PHE A 48 24.63 -1.32 -6.21
C PHE A 48 24.70 -2.81 -6.58
N VAL A 49 24.82 -3.66 -5.57
CA VAL A 49 24.87 -5.12 -5.75
C VAL A 49 23.67 -5.76 -5.09
N PHE A 50 22.84 -6.41 -5.87
CA PHE A 50 21.68 -7.18 -5.40
C PHE A 50 21.36 -8.30 -6.39
N GLU A 51 20.70 -9.35 -5.93
CA GLU A 51 20.45 -10.56 -6.70
C GLU A 51 19.02 -10.64 -7.26
N THR A 52 18.08 -9.89 -6.65
CA THR A 52 16.65 -9.90 -7.04
C THR A 52 16.12 -8.48 -7.15
N SER A 53 15.13 -8.29 -8.02
CA SER A 53 14.44 -7.00 -8.17
C SER A 53 13.82 -6.51 -6.85
N ASN A 54 13.35 -7.43 -6.00
CA ASN A 54 12.81 -7.08 -4.69
C ASN A 54 13.88 -6.55 -3.72
N GLN A 55 15.13 -7.00 -3.83
CA GLN A 55 16.23 -6.44 -3.04
C GLN A 55 16.54 -5.00 -3.41
N ALA A 56 16.31 -4.60 -4.68
CA ALA A 56 16.45 -3.21 -5.11
C ALA A 56 15.55 -2.26 -4.34
N LEU A 57 14.32 -2.68 -3.98
CA LEU A 57 13.41 -1.89 -3.15
C LEU A 57 14.03 -1.55 -1.77
N GLY A 58 14.85 -2.47 -1.22
CA GLY A 58 15.55 -2.29 0.04
C GLY A 58 16.64 -1.20 0.01
N LEU A 59 17.03 -0.71 -1.17
CA LEU A 59 18.00 0.38 -1.29
C LEU A 59 17.42 1.73 -0.87
N MET A 60 16.10 1.94 -0.99
CA MET A 60 15.44 3.23 -0.75
C MET A 60 15.73 3.85 0.62
N PRO A 61 15.62 3.14 1.77
CA PRO A 61 15.85 3.77 3.07
C PRO A 61 17.25 4.36 3.23
N LYS A 62 18.26 3.73 2.62
CA LYS A 62 19.66 4.10 2.76
C LYS A 62 20.16 5.03 1.64
N TYR A 63 19.68 4.82 0.43
CA TYR A 63 20.20 5.49 -0.78
C TYR A 63 19.13 6.31 -1.50
N LYS A 64 18.15 6.85 -0.74
CA LYS A 64 17.02 7.61 -1.27
C LYS A 64 17.43 8.69 -2.28
N ALA A 65 18.45 9.48 -1.95
CA ALA A 65 18.88 10.59 -2.80
C ALA A 65 19.31 10.15 -4.21
N THR A 66 19.83 8.93 -4.35
CA THR A 66 20.24 8.36 -5.63
C THR A 66 19.12 7.54 -6.28
N VAL A 67 18.46 6.67 -5.51
CA VAL A 67 17.50 5.69 -6.06
C VAL A 67 16.15 6.29 -6.40
N LEU A 68 15.66 7.25 -5.60
CA LEU A 68 14.33 7.84 -5.83
C LEU A 68 14.20 8.55 -7.18
N PRO A 69 15.13 9.42 -7.63
CA PRO A 69 15.03 10.04 -8.95
C PRO A 69 15.00 9.03 -10.10
N ILE A 70 15.79 7.95 -9.99
CA ILE A 70 15.83 6.89 -10.99
C ILE A 70 14.49 6.14 -11.00
N ALA A 71 13.99 5.70 -9.84
CA ALA A 71 12.72 5.01 -9.72
C ALA A 71 11.54 5.86 -10.23
N LEU A 72 11.56 7.19 -10.00
CA LEU A 72 10.57 8.12 -10.54
C LEU A 72 10.62 8.20 -12.06
N SER A 73 11.81 8.26 -12.66
CA SER A 73 11.94 8.32 -14.12
C SER A 73 11.42 7.05 -14.80
N TYR A 74 11.74 5.89 -14.25
CA TYR A 74 11.23 4.61 -14.78
C TYR A 74 9.73 4.42 -14.51
N TYR A 75 9.21 4.91 -13.39
CA TYR A 75 7.76 4.94 -13.16
C TYR A 75 7.03 5.76 -14.25
N GLN A 76 7.56 6.94 -14.60
CA GLN A 76 6.97 7.77 -15.65
C GLN A 76 7.07 7.11 -17.03
N LEU A 77 8.22 6.53 -17.37
CA LEU A 77 8.38 5.76 -18.61
C LEU A 77 7.36 4.60 -18.69
N ALA A 78 7.23 3.81 -17.62
CA ALA A 78 6.26 2.73 -17.57
C ALA A 78 4.82 3.21 -17.76
N LYS A 79 4.49 4.39 -17.25
CA LYS A 79 3.18 5.02 -17.43
C LYS A 79 2.97 5.46 -18.88
N GLU A 80 3.95 6.13 -19.48
CA GLU A 80 3.91 6.60 -20.88
C GLU A 80 3.78 5.42 -21.87
N GLU A 81 4.54 4.35 -21.62
CA GLU A 81 4.53 3.13 -22.41
C GLU A 81 3.36 2.18 -22.07
N LYS A 82 2.51 2.54 -21.10
CA LYS A 82 1.37 1.73 -20.61
C LYS A 82 1.76 0.34 -20.12
N GLN A 83 2.95 0.21 -19.55
CA GLN A 83 3.52 -1.01 -18.96
C GLN A 83 3.02 -1.18 -17.53
N ILE A 84 1.76 -1.61 -17.35
CA ILE A 84 1.07 -1.62 -16.04
C ILE A 84 1.83 -2.42 -14.98
N ASN A 85 2.38 -3.59 -15.33
CA ASN A 85 3.10 -4.43 -14.36
C ASN A 85 4.38 -3.75 -13.88
N GLU A 86 5.14 -3.13 -14.77
CA GLU A 86 6.36 -2.40 -14.43
C GLU A 86 6.04 -1.12 -13.67
N GLN A 87 5.01 -0.39 -14.08
CA GLN A 87 4.52 0.77 -13.33
C GLN A 87 4.19 0.39 -11.88
N ASN A 88 3.48 -0.72 -11.66
CA ASN A 88 3.14 -1.22 -10.33
C ASN A 88 4.40 -1.66 -9.55
N TYR A 89 5.40 -2.25 -10.22
CA TYR A 89 6.67 -2.56 -9.59
C TYR A 89 7.39 -1.30 -9.08
N PHE A 90 7.49 -0.25 -9.90
CA PHE A 90 8.16 1.01 -9.51
C PHE A 90 7.44 1.73 -8.38
N LEU A 91 6.10 1.57 -8.22
CA LEU A 91 5.38 2.06 -7.04
C LEU A 91 5.91 1.47 -5.73
N GLY A 92 6.50 0.27 -5.76
CA GLY A 92 7.15 -0.32 -4.58
C GLY A 92 8.25 0.55 -3.98
N PHE A 93 8.93 1.37 -4.79
CA PHE A 93 9.95 2.32 -4.32
C PHE A 93 9.37 3.51 -3.55
N PHE A 94 8.05 3.70 -3.56
CA PHE A 94 7.37 4.79 -2.86
C PHE A 94 6.69 4.36 -1.56
N HIS A 95 6.80 3.09 -1.15
CA HIS A 95 6.20 2.50 0.05
C HIS A 95 6.95 2.83 1.34
N PHE A 96 7.39 4.09 1.53
CA PHE A 96 8.17 4.46 2.71
C PHE A 96 7.51 5.58 3.51
N LYS A 97 7.41 5.37 4.82
CA LYS A 97 6.87 6.38 5.73
C LYS A 97 7.65 7.69 5.61
N GLY A 98 6.93 8.78 5.41
CA GLY A 98 7.50 10.12 5.35
C GLY A 98 8.05 10.52 3.97
N LEU A 99 7.86 9.72 2.93
CA LEU A 99 8.21 10.06 1.53
C LEU A 99 7.16 11.03 0.95
N THR A 100 7.05 12.22 1.55
CA THR A 100 5.96 13.16 1.25
C THR A 100 6.10 13.86 -0.09
N GLU A 101 7.29 13.94 -0.65
CA GLU A 101 7.58 14.59 -1.92
C GLU A 101 6.88 13.94 -3.13
N VAL A 102 6.55 12.64 -3.04
CA VAL A 102 5.85 11.94 -4.14
C VAL A 102 4.32 11.99 -4.01
N VAL A 103 3.78 12.46 -2.88
CA VAL A 103 2.33 12.44 -2.62
C VAL A 103 1.52 13.22 -3.65
N PRO A 104 1.92 14.43 -4.12
CA PRO A 104 1.18 15.14 -5.17
C PRO A 104 1.03 14.32 -6.46
N MET A 105 2.12 13.67 -6.90
CA MET A 105 2.11 12.80 -8.07
C MET A 105 1.17 11.62 -7.87
N LEU A 106 1.27 10.90 -6.74
CA LEU A 106 0.43 9.74 -6.45
C LEU A 106 -1.06 10.11 -6.42
N LEU A 107 -1.42 11.26 -5.86
CA LEU A 107 -2.80 11.75 -5.83
C LEU A 107 -3.31 12.12 -7.22
N ASN A 108 -2.48 12.75 -8.06
CA ASN A 108 -2.84 13.08 -9.42
C ASN A 108 -3.07 11.80 -10.24
N ASP A 109 -2.16 10.83 -10.14
CA ASP A 109 -2.27 9.57 -10.85
C ASP A 109 -3.44 8.71 -10.35
N PHE A 110 -3.74 8.73 -9.05
CA PHE A 110 -4.92 8.04 -8.51
C PHE A 110 -6.22 8.56 -9.13
N ASN A 111 -6.34 9.88 -9.33
CA ASN A 111 -7.54 10.53 -9.86
C ASN A 111 -7.61 10.55 -11.39
N ALA A 112 -6.53 10.19 -12.10
CA ALA A 112 -6.52 10.19 -13.56
C ALA A 112 -7.47 9.12 -14.10
N GLY A 113 -8.26 9.50 -15.12
CA GLY A 113 -9.31 8.63 -15.67
C GLY A 113 -8.77 7.38 -16.34
N GLU A 114 -7.56 7.46 -16.93
CA GLU A 114 -6.88 6.36 -17.62
C GLU A 114 -6.17 5.36 -16.67
N THR A 115 -6.07 5.67 -15.38
CA THR A 115 -5.37 4.79 -14.43
C THR A 115 -6.11 3.48 -14.23
N ALA A 116 -5.41 2.36 -14.49
CA ALA A 116 -5.95 1.02 -14.27
C ALA A 116 -6.30 0.80 -12.77
N ASP A 117 -7.36 0.03 -12.50
CA ASP A 117 -7.80 -0.23 -11.12
C ASP A 117 -6.73 -0.94 -10.27
N SER A 118 -5.96 -1.86 -10.88
CA SER A 118 -4.84 -2.50 -10.18
C SER A 118 -3.78 -1.47 -9.75
N THR A 119 -3.42 -0.54 -10.64
CA THR A 119 -2.47 0.54 -10.34
C THR A 119 -3.04 1.49 -9.29
N ARG A 120 -4.34 1.82 -9.38
CA ARG A 120 -5.03 2.68 -8.42
C ARG A 120 -4.97 2.12 -7.00
N TRP A 121 -5.09 0.79 -6.87
CA TRP A 121 -4.94 0.12 -5.58
C TRP A 121 -3.51 0.28 -5.01
N PHE A 122 -2.47 0.09 -5.83
CA PHE A 122 -1.07 0.30 -5.41
C PHE A 122 -0.77 1.76 -5.04
N LEU A 123 -1.31 2.73 -5.79
CA LEU A 123 -1.20 4.15 -5.46
C LEU A 123 -1.80 4.46 -4.08
N ALA A 124 -2.99 3.91 -3.79
CA ALA A 124 -3.61 4.06 -2.48
C ALA A 124 -2.78 3.42 -1.35
N ASP A 125 -2.15 2.27 -1.61
CA ASP A 125 -1.28 1.62 -0.63
C ASP A 125 0.00 2.44 -0.38
N CYS A 126 0.61 3.02 -1.41
CA CYS A 126 1.72 3.96 -1.24
C CYS A 126 1.34 5.12 -0.32
N LEU A 127 0.20 5.76 -0.57
CA LEU A 127 -0.31 6.85 0.27
C LEU A 127 -0.51 6.39 1.73
N TYR A 128 -1.05 5.17 1.92
CA TYR A 128 -1.22 4.58 3.25
C TYR A 128 0.11 4.35 3.98
N GLN A 129 1.17 3.96 3.28
CA GLN A 129 2.50 3.76 3.88
C GLN A 129 3.20 5.09 4.18
N ILE A 130 3.08 6.08 3.31
CA ILE A 130 3.71 7.41 3.44
C ILE A 130 3.14 8.18 4.64
N ARG A 131 1.81 8.15 4.85
CA ARG A 131 1.10 8.77 6.00
C ARG A 131 1.26 10.29 6.10
N SER A 132 1.20 11.01 5.00
CA SER A 132 1.21 12.48 5.03
C SER A 132 -0.09 13.03 5.59
N LYS A 133 -0.02 13.91 6.60
CA LYS A 133 -1.19 14.62 7.16
C LYS A 133 -1.61 15.84 6.35
N GLU A 134 -0.74 16.31 5.48
CA GLU A 134 -0.95 17.53 4.69
C GLU A 134 -2.14 17.40 3.73
N TYR A 135 -2.42 16.16 3.26
CA TYR A 135 -3.39 15.89 2.22
C TYR A 135 -4.70 15.26 2.73
N ILE A 136 -5.03 15.42 4.02
CA ILE A 136 -6.23 14.81 4.64
C ILE A 136 -7.50 15.15 3.86
N ASP A 137 -7.68 16.40 3.42
CA ASP A 137 -8.88 16.82 2.69
C ASP A 137 -8.99 16.09 1.32
N ARG A 138 -7.86 15.86 0.64
CA ARG A 138 -7.81 15.06 -0.60
C ARG A 138 -8.12 13.57 -0.35
N TYR A 139 -7.66 13.02 0.77
CA TYR A 139 -8.02 11.64 1.15
C TYR A 139 -9.52 11.52 1.46
N ILE A 140 -10.13 12.53 2.08
CA ILE A 140 -11.58 12.57 2.32
C ILE A 140 -12.34 12.60 0.98
N GLU A 141 -11.93 13.44 0.01
CA GLU A 141 -12.50 13.49 -1.33
C GLU A 141 -12.47 12.11 -2.02
N ILE A 142 -11.30 11.44 -2.01
CA ILE A 142 -11.16 10.10 -2.59
C ILE A 142 -12.06 9.08 -1.87
N ALA A 143 -12.03 9.05 -0.54
CA ALA A 143 -12.80 8.11 0.26
C ALA A 143 -14.31 8.28 0.08
N SER A 144 -14.80 9.51 -0.19
CA SER A 144 -16.20 9.81 -0.43
C SER A 144 -16.68 9.52 -1.86
N ASN A 145 -15.76 9.34 -2.81
CA ASN A 145 -16.13 9.09 -4.21
C ASN A 145 -16.38 7.59 -4.44
N TYR A 146 -17.63 7.19 -4.45
CA TYR A 146 -18.08 5.81 -4.64
C TYR A 146 -17.67 5.21 -6.00
N ALA A 147 -17.38 6.03 -7.02
CA ALA A 147 -16.92 5.54 -8.31
C ALA A 147 -15.57 4.80 -8.25
N PHE A 148 -14.77 5.03 -7.22
CA PHE A 148 -13.51 4.31 -7.02
C PHE A 148 -13.67 2.93 -6.38
N GLY A 149 -14.87 2.54 -5.96
CA GLY A 149 -15.15 1.20 -5.44
C GLY A 149 -14.19 0.76 -4.35
N ILE A 150 -13.68 -0.45 -4.47
CA ILE A 150 -12.71 -1.05 -3.53
C ILE A 150 -11.36 -0.34 -3.47
N ASN A 151 -11.00 0.45 -4.49
CA ASN A 151 -9.74 1.19 -4.53
C ASN A 151 -9.63 2.26 -3.41
N ARG A 152 -10.76 2.62 -2.77
CA ARG A 152 -10.80 3.50 -1.59
C ARG A 152 -10.32 2.86 -0.29
N GLN A 153 -10.20 1.52 -0.24
CA GLN A 153 -9.96 0.77 1.00
C GLN A 153 -8.73 1.27 1.78
N MET A 154 -7.61 1.43 1.10
CA MET A 154 -6.36 1.89 1.74
C MET A 154 -6.46 3.35 2.19
N ILE A 155 -7.19 4.18 1.47
CA ILE A 155 -7.41 5.59 1.84
C ILE A 155 -8.29 5.69 3.09
N VAL A 156 -9.35 4.87 3.20
CA VAL A 156 -10.20 4.81 4.40
C VAL A 156 -9.38 4.38 5.62
N LEU A 157 -8.52 3.36 5.47
CA LEU A 157 -7.59 2.95 6.54
C LEU A 157 -6.60 4.07 6.90
N LEU A 158 -6.10 4.81 5.91
CA LEU A 158 -5.19 5.92 6.10
C LEU A 158 -5.80 7.02 6.96
N LEU A 159 -7.06 7.40 6.72
CA LEU A 159 -7.78 8.40 7.51
C LEU A 159 -7.85 8.01 8.99
N GLY A 160 -8.11 6.73 9.29
CA GLY A 160 -8.07 6.21 10.66
C GLY A 160 -6.66 6.25 11.25
N LYS A 161 -5.64 5.83 10.49
CA LYS A 161 -4.25 5.78 10.90
C LYS A 161 -3.67 7.16 11.22
N LEU A 162 -4.11 8.18 10.48
CA LEU A 162 -3.78 9.59 10.71
C LEU A 162 -4.60 10.22 11.83
N LYS A 163 -5.63 9.52 12.33
CA LYS A 163 -6.63 10.06 13.26
C LYS A 163 -7.23 11.37 12.75
N ALA A 164 -7.66 11.36 11.49
CA ALA A 164 -8.20 12.52 10.81
C ALA A 164 -9.60 12.87 11.37
N GLU A 165 -9.67 13.75 12.34
CA GLU A 165 -10.93 14.14 13.03
C GLU A 165 -12.00 14.60 12.04
N LYS A 166 -11.63 15.38 11.03
CA LYS A 166 -12.56 15.84 9.97
C LYS A 166 -13.22 14.68 9.19
N ALA A 167 -12.59 13.49 9.17
CA ALA A 167 -13.09 12.33 8.44
C ALA A 167 -14.12 11.50 9.24
N ILE A 168 -14.30 11.74 10.53
CA ILE A 168 -15.19 10.94 11.38
C ILE A 168 -16.62 10.82 10.81
N PRO A 169 -17.30 11.91 10.40
CA PRO A 169 -18.63 11.79 9.82
C PRO A 169 -18.68 10.90 8.57
N LEU A 170 -17.69 11.03 7.69
CA LEU A 170 -17.53 10.18 6.51
C LEU A 170 -17.28 8.71 6.92
N LEU A 171 -16.36 8.44 7.85
CA LEU A 171 -16.06 7.08 8.30
C LEU A 171 -17.29 6.39 8.91
N ILE A 172 -18.15 7.14 9.61
CA ILE A 172 -19.42 6.62 10.13
C ILE A 172 -20.37 6.27 8.97
N SER A 173 -20.52 7.13 7.96
CA SER A 173 -21.37 6.84 6.80
C SER A 173 -20.88 5.65 5.98
N LEU A 174 -19.56 5.45 5.87
CA LEU A 174 -18.95 4.33 5.17
C LEU A 174 -19.14 2.98 5.87
N LEU A 175 -19.69 2.92 7.09
CA LEU A 175 -20.12 1.67 7.71
C LEU A 175 -21.27 0.99 6.96
N GLU A 176 -22.02 1.72 6.15
CA GLU A 176 -23.10 1.19 5.30
C GLU A 176 -22.61 0.79 3.89
N ASP A 177 -21.36 1.11 3.56
CA ASP A 177 -20.77 0.81 2.25
C ASP A 177 -20.06 -0.55 2.27
N LYS A 178 -20.64 -1.55 1.60
CA LYS A 178 -20.13 -2.93 1.59
C LYS A 178 -18.69 -3.06 1.09
N GLU A 179 -18.22 -2.16 0.24
CA GLU A 179 -16.89 -2.21 -0.36
C GLU A 179 -15.79 -1.78 0.63
N VAL A 180 -16.11 -0.89 1.57
CA VAL A 180 -15.15 -0.31 2.52
C VAL A 180 -15.58 -0.38 3.99
N CYS A 181 -16.72 -1.01 4.31
CA CYS A 181 -17.24 -1.15 5.67
C CYS A 181 -16.18 -1.71 6.65
N LEU A 182 -15.46 -2.75 6.24
CA LEU A 182 -14.39 -3.35 7.05
C LEU A 182 -13.31 -2.33 7.40
N GLN A 183 -12.90 -1.54 6.43
CA GLN A 183 -11.89 -0.49 6.58
C GLN A 183 -12.41 0.66 7.45
N ALA A 184 -13.69 1.02 7.31
CA ALA A 184 -14.34 2.03 8.14
C ALA A 184 -14.41 1.61 9.62
N ILE A 185 -14.78 0.35 9.91
CA ILE A 185 -14.74 -0.22 11.27
C ILE A 185 -13.31 -0.12 11.84
N SER A 186 -12.32 -0.54 11.06
CA SER A 186 -10.91 -0.50 11.47
C SER A 186 -10.43 0.93 11.72
N ALA A 187 -10.77 1.86 10.82
CA ALA A 187 -10.39 3.27 10.89
C ALA A 187 -10.98 3.96 12.14
N LEU A 188 -12.28 3.78 12.40
CA LEU A 188 -12.92 4.31 13.61
C LEU A 188 -12.29 3.71 14.88
N GLY A 189 -11.90 2.43 14.86
CA GLY A 189 -11.20 1.77 15.97
C GLY A 189 -9.84 2.36 16.33
N GLU A 190 -9.17 3.08 15.41
CA GLU A 190 -7.89 3.76 15.69
C GLU A 190 -8.05 4.99 16.58
N PHE A 191 -9.22 5.62 16.62
CA PHE A 191 -9.49 6.78 17.47
C PHE A 191 -9.63 6.39 18.96
N LYS A 192 -9.98 5.16 19.26
CA LYS A 192 -10.19 4.63 20.63
C LYS A 192 -11.18 5.47 21.47
N ARG A 193 -12.27 5.91 20.84
CA ARG A 193 -13.31 6.73 21.50
C ARG A 193 -14.50 5.88 21.90
N VAL A 194 -14.90 5.98 23.17
CA VAL A 194 -16.02 5.21 23.73
C VAL A 194 -17.35 5.52 23.05
N GLU A 195 -17.51 6.74 22.52
CA GLU A 195 -18.71 7.13 21.77
C GLU A 195 -18.93 6.32 20.48
N PHE A 196 -17.90 5.65 19.96
CA PHE A 196 -18.02 4.77 18.79
C PHE A 196 -18.46 3.34 19.14
N ARG A 197 -18.61 3.01 20.42
CA ARG A 197 -19.01 1.66 20.88
C ARG A 197 -20.26 1.15 20.19
N CYS A 198 -21.32 1.99 20.11
CA CYS A 198 -22.58 1.60 19.49
C CYS A 198 -22.45 1.19 18.02
N TYR A 199 -21.54 1.80 17.27
CA TYR A 199 -21.27 1.42 15.88
C TYR A 199 -20.60 0.05 15.79
N PHE A 200 -19.64 -0.28 16.68
CA PHE A 200 -18.94 -1.57 16.66
C PHE A 200 -19.84 -2.70 17.15
N GLU A 201 -20.72 -2.45 18.14
CA GLU A 201 -21.68 -3.44 18.64
C GLU A 201 -22.62 -3.95 17.54
N ARG A 202 -23.00 -3.12 16.56
CA ARG A 202 -23.80 -3.52 15.39
C ARG A 202 -23.15 -4.64 14.56
N PHE A 203 -21.82 -4.74 14.56
CA PHE A 203 -21.05 -5.70 13.78
C PHE A 203 -20.43 -6.82 14.62
N ARG A 204 -20.58 -6.79 15.95
CA ARG A 204 -19.98 -7.77 16.89
C ARG A 204 -20.33 -9.21 16.55
N ASP A 205 -21.56 -9.45 16.11
CA ASP A 205 -22.07 -10.77 15.77
C ASP A 205 -22.50 -10.87 14.29
N SER A 206 -21.94 -10.00 13.45
CA SER A 206 -22.17 -10.00 12.00
C SER A 206 -21.90 -11.37 11.37
N PRO A 207 -22.74 -11.83 10.42
CA PRO A 207 -22.45 -13.04 9.64
C PRO A 207 -21.18 -12.90 8.81
N HIS A 208 -20.79 -11.69 8.42
CA HIS A 208 -19.55 -11.44 7.66
C HIS A 208 -18.32 -11.57 8.57
N PRO A 209 -17.44 -12.59 8.34
CA PRO A 209 -16.34 -12.88 9.28
C PRO A 209 -15.37 -11.71 9.50
N GLY A 210 -15.07 -10.94 8.43
CA GLY A 210 -14.19 -9.78 8.50
C GLY A 210 -14.76 -8.68 9.39
N TRP A 211 -16.03 -8.29 9.17
CA TRP A 211 -16.68 -7.24 9.96
C TRP A 211 -16.74 -7.63 11.43
N ARG A 212 -17.17 -8.88 11.72
CA ARG A 212 -17.20 -9.42 13.09
C ARG A 212 -15.82 -9.36 13.76
N LYS A 213 -14.76 -9.79 13.06
CA LYS A 213 -13.38 -9.76 13.58
C LYS A 213 -12.94 -8.34 13.94
N TYR A 214 -13.09 -7.39 13.01
CA TYR A 214 -12.60 -6.03 13.21
C TYR A 214 -13.45 -5.26 14.23
N ALA A 215 -14.77 -5.49 14.31
CA ALA A 215 -15.61 -4.92 15.35
C ALA A 215 -15.20 -5.39 16.76
N ARG A 216 -14.95 -6.69 16.93
CA ARG A 216 -14.45 -7.23 18.22
C ARG A 216 -13.09 -6.67 18.61
N VAL A 217 -12.19 -6.49 17.63
CA VAL A 217 -10.88 -5.84 17.86
C VAL A 217 -11.07 -4.38 18.28
N ALA A 218 -11.96 -3.64 17.61
CA ALA A 218 -12.25 -2.25 17.94
C ALA A 218 -12.84 -2.12 19.35
N LEU A 219 -13.82 -2.96 19.70
CA LEU A 219 -14.41 -2.99 21.07
C LEU A 219 -13.33 -3.28 22.14
N LYS A 220 -12.48 -4.27 21.92
CA LYS A 220 -11.38 -4.57 22.85
C LYS A 220 -10.42 -3.39 23.05
N LYS A 221 -10.19 -2.56 22.02
CA LYS A 221 -9.37 -1.35 22.13
C LYS A 221 -10.02 -0.25 22.98
N LEU A 222 -11.35 -0.28 23.16
CA LEU A 222 -12.06 0.67 24.02
C LEU A 222 -12.03 0.27 25.50
N ASP A 223 -11.82 -1.02 25.77
CA ASP A 223 -11.82 -1.57 27.14
C ASP A 223 -10.40 -1.56 27.76
N ASN A 224 -9.35 -1.18 26.96
CA ASN A 224 -7.95 -1.03 27.41
C ASN A 224 -7.51 0.44 27.37
#